data_eea9b2b2f1e5622b9f47c93b4232a36d
#
_entry.id   eea9b2b2f1e5622b9f47c93b4232a36d
#
_cell.length_a   1.000
_cell.length_b   1.000
_cell.length_c   1.000
_cell.angle_alpha   90.00
_cell.angle_beta   90.00
_cell.angle_gamma   90.00
#
_symmetry.space_group_name_H-M   'P 1'
#
loop_
_entity.id
_entity.type
_entity.pdbx_description
1 polymer ?
#
loop_
_entity_poly.entity_id
_entity_poly.type
_entity_poly.pdbx_seq_one_letter_code
_entity_poly.pdbx_strand_id
1 'polypeptide(L)'
;MNYTFKMIRRVAGKNIKSLYLPIVLSCVDALLHMGMFSTMIMTIIELIGGVFTMQRLTLYGVILVLLFLMRAILFSINYTQVQYRGADISAQQRLSLGDHIRSLNLGYFNKNSIGRLMSTLTTDITDFEQVLTHSLASLIKVLFFSALALLFAFMVSWQYGLIATVLILIAFPLMRLSGEMSQKYGGRQRASVSRVISRIVEYINGIRTFKPVSYTHLRAHETDQYL
;
A
#
# COMPACT_ATOMS: atom_id res chain seq x y z
N MET A 1 13.55 9.05 -2.24
CA MET A 1 12.81 8.82 -3.50
C MET A 1 13.65 8.10 -4.57
N ASN A 2 14.89 8.52 -4.87
CA ASN A 2 15.75 7.86 -5.86
C ASN A 2 16.10 6.39 -5.55
N TYR A 3 16.25 6.02 -4.27
CA TYR A 3 16.59 4.64 -3.89
C TYR A 3 15.44 3.66 -4.13
N THR A 4 14.23 4.03 -3.74
CA THR A 4 13.01 3.21 -3.91
C THR A 4 12.71 2.99 -5.39
N PHE A 5 12.82 4.04 -6.21
CA PHE A 5 12.59 3.95 -7.66
C PHE A 5 13.66 3.09 -8.36
N LYS A 6 14.91 3.20 -7.95
CA LYS A 6 16.01 2.34 -8.42
C LYS A 6 15.80 0.87 -8.04
N MET A 7 15.30 0.63 -6.83
CA MET A 7 15.00 -0.71 -6.34
C MET A 7 13.83 -1.34 -7.10
N ILE A 8 12.73 -0.60 -7.29
CA ILE A 8 11.57 -1.04 -8.11
C ILE A 8 12.03 -1.36 -9.54
N ARG A 9 12.82 -0.49 -10.17
CA ARG A 9 13.35 -0.71 -11.51
C ARG A 9 14.25 -1.94 -11.60
N ARG A 10 15.05 -2.24 -10.56
CA ARG A 10 15.93 -3.40 -10.52
C ARG A 10 15.14 -4.70 -10.32
N VAL A 11 14.10 -4.68 -9.49
CA VAL A 11 13.28 -5.85 -9.17
C VAL A 11 12.25 -6.12 -10.25
N ALA A 12 11.56 -5.10 -10.77
CA ALA A 12 10.57 -5.25 -11.85
C ALA A 12 11.19 -5.60 -13.21
N GLY A 13 12.51 -5.39 -13.39
CA GLY A 13 13.25 -5.81 -14.58
C GLY A 13 12.64 -5.32 -15.89
N LYS A 14 12.50 -6.23 -16.88
CA LYS A 14 11.91 -5.95 -18.20
C LYS A 14 10.42 -5.59 -18.15
N ASN A 15 9.72 -5.97 -17.08
CA ASN A 15 8.26 -5.81 -16.95
C ASN A 15 7.82 -4.45 -16.40
N ILE A 16 8.77 -3.55 -16.10
CA ILE A 16 8.42 -2.19 -15.65
C ILE A 16 7.54 -1.46 -16.70
N LYS A 17 7.66 -1.83 -17.99
CA LYS A 17 6.85 -1.27 -19.06
C LYS A 17 5.35 -1.56 -18.88
N SER A 18 4.98 -2.65 -18.21
CA SER A 18 3.59 -2.99 -17.96
C SER A 18 2.90 -2.02 -17.00
N LEU A 19 3.67 -1.30 -16.18
CA LEU A 19 3.15 -0.30 -15.21
C LEU A 19 2.84 1.06 -15.86
N TYR A 20 3.29 1.32 -17.11
CA TYR A 20 3.00 2.61 -17.77
C TYR A 20 1.51 2.86 -17.96
N LEU A 21 0.76 1.85 -18.39
CA LEU A 21 -0.69 1.99 -18.58
C LEU A 21 -1.43 2.37 -17.29
N PRO A 22 -1.25 1.65 -16.15
CA PRO A 22 -1.80 2.07 -14.87
C PRO A 22 -1.40 3.50 -14.45
N ILE A 23 -0.17 3.89 -14.69
CA ILE A 23 0.32 5.23 -14.34
C ILE A 23 -0.41 6.29 -15.18
N VAL A 24 -0.53 6.10 -16.50
CA VAL A 24 -1.26 7.02 -17.39
C VAL A 24 -2.73 7.12 -16.98
N LEU A 25 -3.39 5.98 -16.71
CA LEU A 25 -4.78 5.95 -16.24
C LEU A 25 -4.94 6.69 -14.91
N SER A 26 -3.97 6.56 -14.00
CA SER A 26 -3.96 7.29 -12.72
C SER A 26 -3.80 8.80 -12.91
N CYS A 27 -3.01 9.24 -13.89
CA CYS A 27 -2.89 10.66 -14.23
C CYS A 27 -4.20 11.20 -14.85
N VAL A 28 -4.86 10.42 -15.70
CA VAL A 28 -6.17 10.79 -16.29
C VAL A 28 -7.24 10.86 -15.18
N ASP A 29 -7.27 9.91 -14.25
CA ASP A 29 -8.17 9.97 -13.08
C ASP A 29 -7.91 11.21 -12.21
N ALA A 30 -6.65 11.61 -12.04
CA ALA A 30 -6.31 12.84 -11.34
C ALA A 30 -6.79 14.12 -12.05
N LEU A 31 -6.74 14.16 -13.39
CA LEU A 31 -7.31 15.25 -14.18
C LEU A 31 -8.83 15.36 -14.01
N LEU A 32 -9.55 14.24 -14.10
CA LEU A 32 -10.99 14.23 -13.87
C LEU A 32 -11.35 14.65 -12.45
N HIS A 33 -10.56 14.21 -11.46
CA HIS A 33 -10.72 14.61 -10.07
C HIS A 33 -10.53 16.13 -9.91
N MET A 34 -9.52 16.70 -10.57
CA MET A 34 -9.31 18.15 -10.57
C MET A 34 -10.47 18.88 -11.24
N GLY A 35 -11.04 18.35 -12.33
CA GLY A 35 -12.23 18.88 -12.98
C GLY A 35 -13.43 18.95 -12.03
N MET A 36 -13.67 17.93 -11.24
CA MET A 36 -14.73 17.92 -10.21
C MET A 36 -14.48 19.00 -9.14
N PHE A 37 -13.25 19.09 -8.64
CA PHE A 37 -12.87 20.12 -7.65
C PHE A 37 -13.03 21.54 -8.21
N SER A 38 -12.58 21.75 -9.44
CA SER A 38 -12.70 23.05 -10.13
C SER A 38 -14.17 23.47 -10.30
N THR A 39 -15.02 22.54 -10.73
CA THR A 39 -16.47 22.80 -10.88
C THR A 39 -17.12 23.15 -9.54
N MET A 40 -16.75 22.44 -8.47
CA MET A 40 -17.24 22.72 -7.12
C MET A 40 -16.82 24.11 -6.63
N ILE A 41 -15.55 24.48 -6.82
CA ILE A 41 -15.02 25.81 -6.43
C ILE A 41 -15.72 26.92 -7.22
N MET A 42 -15.90 26.74 -8.55
CA MET A 42 -16.61 27.70 -9.38
C MET A 42 -18.05 27.90 -8.93
N THR A 43 -18.75 26.79 -8.58
CA THR A 43 -20.11 26.88 -8.02
C THR A 43 -20.16 27.70 -6.75
N ILE A 44 -19.20 27.52 -5.83
CA ILE A 44 -19.13 28.26 -4.57
C ILE A 44 -18.82 29.75 -4.83
N ILE A 45 -17.91 30.08 -5.74
CA ILE A 45 -17.55 31.45 -6.07
C ILE A 45 -18.76 32.18 -6.66
N GLU A 46 -19.50 31.58 -7.57
CA GLU A 46 -20.71 32.18 -8.17
C GLU A 46 -21.85 32.35 -7.14
N LEU A 47 -21.98 31.39 -6.21
CA LEU A 47 -22.96 31.48 -5.14
C LEU A 47 -22.69 32.66 -4.20
N ILE A 48 -21.43 32.84 -3.80
CA ILE A 48 -21.00 33.99 -2.95
C ILE A 48 -21.11 35.30 -3.71
N GLY A 49 -20.82 35.30 -5.01
CA GLY A 49 -20.89 36.47 -5.87
C GLY A 49 -22.33 36.93 -6.21
N GLY A 50 -23.36 36.20 -5.80
CA GLY A 50 -24.77 36.55 -6.05
C GLY A 50 -25.20 36.46 -7.52
N VAL A 51 -24.38 35.86 -8.40
CA VAL A 51 -24.64 35.70 -9.85
C VAL A 51 -25.26 34.37 -10.16
N PHE A 52 -25.72 33.66 -9.14
CA PHE A 52 -26.18 32.25 -9.25
C PHE A 52 -27.57 32.18 -9.88
N THR A 53 -27.63 31.46 -11.02
CA THR A 53 -28.89 31.25 -11.76
C THR A 53 -29.23 29.75 -11.74
N MET A 54 -30.51 29.42 -11.70
CA MET A 54 -30.99 28.01 -11.71
C MET A 54 -30.44 27.23 -12.93
N GLN A 55 -30.29 27.89 -14.06
CA GLN A 55 -29.72 27.30 -15.26
C GLN A 55 -28.23 26.94 -15.09
N ARG A 56 -27.45 27.72 -14.37
CA ARG A 56 -26.04 27.41 -14.06
C ARG A 56 -25.92 26.29 -13.04
N LEU A 57 -26.81 26.24 -12.05
CA LEU A 57 -26.89 25.16 -11.10
C LEU A 57 -27.10 23.81 -11.79
N THR A 58 -28.08 23.74 -12.71
CA THR A 58 -28.33 22.51 -13.48
C THR A 58 -27.15 22.15 -14.37
N LEU A 59 -26.50 23.12 -15.01
CA LEU A 59 -25.30 22.90 -15.82
C LEU A 59 -24.15 22.28 -14.99
N TYR A 60 -23.80 22.90 -13.85
CA TYR A 60 -22.74 22.41 -12.99
C TYR A 60 -23.09 21.04 -12.38
N GLY A 61 -24.37 20.82 -12.03
CA GLY A 61 -24.85 19.53 -11.56
C GLY A 61 -24.66 18.42 -12.62
N VAL A 62 -25.04 18.69 -13.86
CA VAL A 62 -24.86 17.75 -14.98
C VAL A 62 -23.36 17.47 -15.23
N ILE A 63 -22.52 18.52 -15.23
CA ILE A 63 -21.06 18.36 -15.40
C ILE A 63 -20.48 17.47 -14.28
N LEU A 64 -20.85 17.70 -13.03
CA LEU A 64 -20.38 16.89 -11.90
C LEU A 64 -20.80 15.44 -12.02
N VAL A 65 -22.05 15.18 -12.39
CA VAL A 65 -22.54 13.81 -12.60
C VAL A 65 -21.80 13.11 -13.73
N LEU A 66 -21.58 13.78 -14.86
CA LEU A 66 -20.83 13.21 -15.99
C LEU A 66 -19.36 12.92 -15.63
N LEU A 67 -18.69 13.86 -14.95
CA LEU A 67 -17.33 13.66 -14.47
C LEU A 67 -17.26 12.52 -13.45
N PHE A 68 -18.22 12.41 -12.55
CA PHE A 68 -18.31 11.32 -11.58
C PHE A 68 -18.45 9.96 -12.26
N LEU A 69 -19.38 9.82 -13.21
CA LEU A 69 -19.59 8.57 -13.96
C LEU A 69 -18.35 8.19 -14.77
N MET A 70 -17.76 9.14 -15.50
CA MET A 70 -16.52 8.91 -16.22
C MET A 70 -15.39 8.45 -15.31
N ARG A 71 -15.26 9.10 -14.14
CA ARG A 71 -14.24 8.74 -13.15
C ARG A 71 -14.50 7.38 -12.53
N ALA A 72 -15.74 7.01 -12.23
CA ALA A 72 -16.09 5.70 -11.68
C ALA A 72 -15.68 4.57 -12.64
N ILE A 73 -15.96 4.72 -13.93
CA ILE A 73 -15.57 3.76 -14.97
C ILE A 73 -14.03 3.68 -15.07
N LEU A 74 -13.34 4.83 -15.18
CA LEU A 74 -11.89 4.87 -15.27
C LEU A 74 -11.21 4.30 -14.03
N PHE A 75 -11.73 4.59 -12.84
CA PHE A 75 -11.21 4.06 -11.58
C PHE A 75 -11.32 2.53 -11.54
N SER A 76 -12.46 1.96 -11.95
CA SER A 76 -12.66 0.51 -12.01
C SER A 76 -11.65 -0.16 -12.95
N ILE A 77 -11.47 0.40 -14.16
CA ILE A 77 -10.50 -0.10 -15.13
C ILE A 77 -9.08 0.00 -14.59
N ASN A 78 -8.71 1.16 -14.05
CA ASN A 78 -7.37 1.40 -13.51
C ASN A 78 -7.06 0.48 -12.34
N TYR A 79 -7.99 0.34 -11.41
CA TYR A 79 -7.84 -0.56 -10.25
C TYR A 79 -7.57 -1.99 -10.68
N THR A 80 -8.35 -2.51 -11.62
CA THR A 80 -8.17 -3.86 -12.17
C THR A 80 -6.81 -4.02 -12.85
N GLN A 81 -6.38 -3.02 -13.64
CA GLN A 81 -5.08 -3.05 -14.33
C GLN A 81 -3.90 -3.00 -13.34
N VAL A 82 -3.99 -2.18 -12.30
CA VAL A 82 -2.96 -2.09 -11.26
C VAL A 82 -2.81 -3.43 -10.53
N GLN A 83 -3.92 -4.02 -10.09
CA GLN A 83 -3.94 -5.29 -9.37
C GLN A 83 -3.39 -6.43 -10.24
N TYR A 84 -3.90 -6.57 -11.46
CA TYR A 84 -3.48 -7.62 -12.36
C TYR A 84 -1.97 -7.56 -12.67
N ARG A 85 -1.46 -6.37 -13.00
CA ARG A 85 -0.05 -6.20 -13.37
C ARG A 85 0.90 -6.30 -12.19
N GLY A 86 0.47 -5.87 -11.00
CA GLY A 86 1.24 -6.05 -9.78
C GLY A 86 1.36 -7.53 -9.41
N ALA A 87 0.26 -8.27 -9.48
CA ALA A 87 0.24 -9.71 -9.25
C ALA A 87 1.08 -10.49 -10.28
N ASP A 88 1.04 -10.09 -11.56
CA ASP A 88 1.85 -10.71 -12.62
C ASP A 88 3.36 -10.51 -12.37
N ILE A 89 3.78 -9.30 -12.01
CA ILE A 89 5.18 -9.02 -11.64
C ILE A 89 5.59 -9.87 -10.42
N SER A 90 4.73 -9.95 -9.41
CA SER A 90 4.98 -10.75 -8.20
C SER A 90 5.11 -12.25 -8.53
N ALA A 91 4.22 -12.79 -9.36
CA ALA A 91 4.28 -14.18 -9.82
C ALA A 91 5.59 -14.48 -10.55
N GLN A 92 6.03 -13.59 -11.44
CA GLN A 92 7.30 -13.74 -12.16
C GLN A 92 8.51 -13.67 -11.22
N GLN A 93 8.46 -12.82 -10.18
CA GLN A 93 9.51 -12.79 -9.15
C GLN A 93 9.59 -14.11 -8.36
N ARG A 94 8.43 -14.70 -8.01
CA ARG A 94 8.38 -16.02 -7.34
C ARG A 94 8.99 -17.11 -8.23
N LEU A 95 8.66 -17.13 -9.52
CA LEU A 95 9.23 -18.08 -10.47
C LEU A 95 10.75 -17.90 -10.62
N SER A 96 11.22 -16.69 -10.82
CA SER A 96 12.64 -16.38 -10.95
C SER A 96 13.43 -16.74 -9.68
N LEU A 97 12.87 -16.48 -8.51
CA LEU A 97 13.49 -16.88 -7.25
C LEU A 97 13.48 -18.40 -7.08
N GLY A 98 12.40 -19.08 -7.49
CA GLY A 98 12.31 -20.53 -7.49
C GLY A 98 13.38 -21.18 -8.37
N ASP A 99 13.61 -20.66 -9.58
CA ASP A 99 14.66 -21.14 -10.48
C ASP A 99 16.05 -20.88 -9.91
N HIS A 100 16.25 -19.73 -9.26
CA HIS A 100 17.52 -19.45 -8.57
C HIS A 100 17.75 -20.41 -7.40
N ILE A 101 16.73 -20.71 -6.61
CA ILE A 101 16.83 -21.68 -5.50
C ILE A 101 17.20 -23.07 -6.02
N ARG A 102 16.67 -23.50 -7.17
CA ARG A 102 17.02 -24.79 -7.80
C ARG A 102 18.49 -24.87 -8.22
N SER A 103 19.11 -23.75 -8.54
CA SER A 103 20.53 -23.67 -8.93
C SER A 103 21.51 -23.66 -7.75
N LEU A 104 21.00 -23.52 -6.51
CA LEU A 104 21.84 -23.48 -5.31
C LEU A 104 22.37 -24.88 -4.94
N ASN A 105 23.59 -24.90 -4.41
CA ASN A 105 24.20 -26.13 -3.90
C ASN A 105 23.43 -26.65 -2.65
N LEU A 106 23.30 -27.98 -2.51
CA LEU A 106 22.65 -28.64 -1.38
C LEU A 106 23.20 -28.19 -0.01
N GLY A 107 24.48 -27.86 0.08
CA GLY A 107 25.08 -27.32 1.30
C GLY A 107 24.53 -25.98 1.79
N TYR A 108 23.82 -25.24 0.91
CA TYR A 108 23.14 -24.02 1.29
C TYR A 108 21.86 -24.28 2.12
N PHE A 109 21.24 -25.43 1.96
CA PHE A 109 19.96 -25.78 2.59
C PHE A 109 20.16 -26.28 4.02
N ASN A 110 20.37 -25.35 4.95
CA ASN A 110 20.31 -25.62 6.38
C ASN A 110 18.99 -25.09 6.98
N LYS A 111 18.68 -25.44 8.23
CA LYS A 111 17.44 -25.06 8.90
C LYS A 111 17.18 -23.56 8.88
N ASN A 112 18.22 -22.74 9.04
CA ASN A 112 18.09 -21.27 9.06
C ASN A 112 17.92 -20.68 7.65
N SER A 113 18.57 -21.25 6.62
CA SER A 113 18.43 -20.77 5.25
C SER A 113 17.07 -21.12 4.66
N ILE A 114 16.54 -22.31 4.96
CA ILE A 114 15.18 -22.72 4.53
C ILE A 114 14.12 -21.78 5.10
N GLY A 115 14.16 -21.48 6.40
CA GLY A 115 13.22 -20.55 7.03
C GLY A 115 13.26 -19.14 6.40
N ARG A 116 14.46 -18.63 6.12
CA ARG A 116 14.66 -17.34 5.46
C ARG A 116 14.15 -17.34 4.01
N LEU A 117 14.42 -18.40 3.25
CA LEU A 117 13.93 -18.54 1.89
C LEU A 117 12.40 -18.58 1.84
N MET A 118 11.76 -19.33 2.77
CA MET A 118 10.31 -19.36 2.88
C MET A 118 9.72 -18.00 3.23
N SER A 119 10.33 -17.27 4.18
CA SER A 119 9.91 -15.90 4.50
C SER A 119 10.01 -14.98 3.28
N THR A 120 11.09 -15.06 2.51
CA THR A 120 11.25 -14.24 1.30
C THR A 120 10.21 -14.60 0.23
N LEU A 121 9.97 -15.87 -0.03
CA LEU A 121 8.99 -16.34 -1.02
C LEU A 121 7.54 -15.97 -0.66
N THR A 122 7.20 -15.97 0.62
CA THR A 122 5.84 -15.73 1.09
C THR A 122 5.61 -14.28 1.50
N THR A 123 6.43 -13.74 2.39
CA THR A 123 6.19 -12.43 3.02
C THR A 123 6.79 -11.29 2.20
N ASP A 124 8.11 -11.35 1.90
CA ASP A 124 8.79 -10.22 1.25
C ASP A 124 8.24 -9.94 -0.15
N ILE A 125 7.94 -10.99 -0.93
CA ILE A 125 7.36 -10.82 -2.27
C ILE A 125 5.91 -10.32 -2.18
N THR A 126 5.14 -10.76 -1.19
CA THR A 126 3.77 -10.24 -0.99
C THR A 126 3.78 -8.78 -0.54
N ASP A 127 4.69 -8.39 0.34
CA ASP A 127 4.87 -6.99 0.73
C ASP A 127 5.29 -6.13 -0.47
N PHE A 128 6.16 -6.66 -1.34
CA PHE A 128 6.55 -5.99 -2.58
C PHE A 128 5.38 -5.84 -3.56
N GLU A 129 4.54 -6.88 -3.72
CA GLU A 129 3.31 -6.83 -4.51
C GLU A 129 2.37 -5.73 -3.99
N GLN A 130 2.17 -5.63 -2.68
CA GLN A 130 1.35 -4.60 -2.05
C GLN A 130 1.90 -3.19 -2.32
N VAL A 131 3.21 -3.00 -2.30
CA VAL A 131 3.84 -1.73 -2.67
C VAL A 131 3.56 -1.38 -4.13
N LEU A 132 3.66 -2.32 -5.05
CA LEU A 132 3.39 -2.10 -6.48
C LEU A 132 1.91 -1.79 -6.74
N THR A 133 1.00 -2.58 -6.16
CA THR A 133 -0.44 -2.49 -6.43
C THR A 133 -1.12 -1.31 -5.74
N HIS A 134 -0.73 -1.01 -4.50
CA HIS A 134 -1.42 0.02 -3.72
C HIS A 134 -0.63 1.31 -3.57
N SER A 135 0.68 1.22 -3.30
CA SER A 135 1.44 2.41 -2.91
C SER A 135 1.97 3.19 -4.11
N LEU A 136 2.50 2.54 -5.14
CA LEU A 136 3.16 3.21 -6.26
C LEU A 136 2.17 4.03 -7.10
N ALA A 137 1.07 3.40 -7.53
CA ALA A 137 0.03 4.06 -8.33
C ALA A 137 -0.63 5.22 -7.57
N SER A 138 -0.91 5.00 -6.28
CA SER A 138 -1.48 6.00 -5.38
C SER A 138 -0.54 7.21 -5.19
N LEU A 139 0.75 6.99 -4.98
CA LEU A 139 1.74 8.05 -4.84
C LEU A 139 1.84 8.91 -6.09
N ILE A 140 1.92 8.29 -7.28
CA ILE A 140 2.00 9.02 -8.55
C ILE A 140 0.75 9.87 -8.75
N LYS A 141 -0.44 9.29 -8.52
CA LYS A 141 -1.71 10.00 -8.60
C LYS A 141 -1.76 11.21 -7.67
N VAL A 142 -1.39 11.05 -6.39
CA VAL A 142 -1.41 12.12 -5.40
C VAL A 142 -0.42 13.23 -5.77
N LEU A 143 0.79 12.89 -6.19
CA LEU A 143 1.79 13.88 -6.62
C LEU A 143 1.31 14.67 -7.85
N PHE A 144 0.75 13.98 -8.84
CA PHE A 144 0.23 14.61 -10.04
C PHE A 144 -0.98 15.52 -9.73
N PHE A 145 -1.92 15.03 -8.91
CA PHE A 145 -3.05 15.82 -8.44
C PHE A 145 -2.61 17.07 -7.65
N SER A 146 -1.63 16.90 -6.75
CA SER A 146 -1.11 18.02 -5.95
C SER A 146 -0.45 19.09 -6.83
N ALA A 147 0.29 18.68 -7.87
CA ALA A 147 0.88 19.60 -8.83
C ALA A 147 -0.19 20.37 -9.61
N LEU A 148 -1.25 19.68 -10.07
CA LEU A 148 -2.38 20.32 -10.76
C LEU A 148 -3.15 21.27 -9.83
N ALA A 149 -3.39 20.87 -8.57
CA ALA A 149 -4.08 21.70 -7.60
C ALA A 149 -3.30 22.98 -7.28
N LEU A 150 -1.97 22.86 -7.16
CA LEU A 150 -1.09 24.00 -6.95
C LEU A 150 -1.13 24.96 -8.16
N LEU A 151 -1.03 24.41 -9.36
CA LEU A 151 -1.11 25.19 -10.61
C LEU A 151 -2.47 25.91 -10.71
N PHE A 152 -3.57 25.22 -10.41
CA PHE A 152 -4.90 25.82 -10.38
C PHE A 152 -5.03 26.92 -9.34
N ALA A 153 -4.48 26.74 -8.14
CA ALA A 153 -4.48 27.77 -7.10
C ALA A 153 -3.77 29.06 -7.57
N PHE A 154 -2.65 28.94 -8.28
CA PHE A 154 -1.95 30.08 -8.89
C PHE A 154 -2.74 30.74 -10.02
N MET A 155 -3.48 29.97 -10.81
CA MET A 155 -4.35 30.51 -11.88
C MET A 155 -5.53 31.32 -11.31
N VAL A 156 -6.11 30.90 -10.20
CA VAL A 156 -7.21 31.61 -9.53
C VAL A 156 -6.70 32.88 -8.87
N SER A 157 -5.62 32.82 -8.11
CA SER A 157 -4.95 33.96 -7.51
C SER A 157 -3.54 33.58 -7.04
N TRP A 158 -2.56 34.45 -7.28
CA TRP A 158 -1.19 34.22 -6.83
C TRP A 158 -1.09 34.07 -5.30
N GLN A 159 -1.97 34.72 -4.55
CA GLN A 159 -2.04 34.65 -3.08
C GLN A 159 -2.41 33.25 -2.60
N TYR A 160 -3.42 32.62 -3.21
CA TYR A 160 -3.80 31.24 -2.89
C TYR A 160 -2.69 30.23 -3.26
N GLY A 161 -2.03 30.43 -4.39
CA GLY A 161 -0.86 29.63 -4.78
C GLY A 161 0.28 29.74 -3.77
N LEU A 162 0.55 30.95 -3.26
CA LEU A 162 1.57 31.17 -2.22
C LEU A 162 1.23 30.47 -0.91
N ILE A 163 0.00 30.63 -0.42
CA ILE A 163 -0.48 29.98 0.81
C ILE A 163 -0.35 28.44 0.66
N ALA A 164 -0.81 27.88 -0.45
CA ALA A 164 -0.72 26.45 -0.71
C ALA A 164 0.74 25.96 -0.73
N THR A 165 1.64 26.74 -1.33
CA THR A 165 3.09 26.41 -1.37
C THR A 165 3.69 26.42 0.04
N VAL A 166 3.38 27.41 0.87
CA VAL A 166 3.84 27.49 2.26
C VAL A 166 3.34 26.29 3.07
N LEU A 167 2.07 25.92 2.92
CA LEU A 167 1.50 24.74 3.59
C LEU A 167 2.22 23.45 3.20
N ILE A 168 2.54 23.25 1.93
CA ILE A 168 3.30 22.10 1.45
C ILE A 168 4.72 22.10 2.04
N LEU A 169 5.38 23.24 2.10
CA LEU A 169 6.72 23.39 2.68
C LEU A 169 6.73 23.04 4.18
N ILE A 170 5.69 23.42 4.92
CA ILE A 170 5.55 23.09 6.34
C ILE A 170 5.22 21.61 6.53
N ALA A 171 4.39 21.02 5.65
CA ALA A 171 4.02 19.61 5.72
C ALA A 171 5.22 18.68 5.51
N PHE A 172 6.19 19.06 4.69
CA PHE A 172 7.33 18.21 4.34
C PHE A 172 8.20 17.80 5.55
N PRO A 173 8.67 18.69 6.43
CA PRO A 173 9.41 18.29 7.63
C PRO A 173 8.56 17.51 8.62
N LEU A 174 7.25 17.79 8.72
CA LEU A 174 6.33 17.02 9.56
C LEU A 174 6.20 15.58 9.07
N MET A 175 6.11 15.36 7.76
CA MET A 175 6.09 14.01 7.17
C MET A 175 7.39 13.25 7.44
N ARG A 176 8.56 13.91 7.36
CA ARG A 176 9.86 13.29 7.71
C ARG A 176 9.89 12.86 9.17
N LEU A 177 9.53 13.76 10.08
CA LEU A 177 9.51 13.47 11.51
C LEU A 177 8.54 12.30 11.83
N SER A 178 7.34 12.32 11.27
CA SER A 178 6.37 11.24 11.38
C SER A 178 6.93 9.91 10.86
N GLY A 179 7.64 9.93 9.73
CA GLY A 179 8.26 8.74 9.15
C GLY A 179 9.34 8.13 10.05
N GLU A 180 10.21 8.94 10.63
CA GLU A 180 11.24 8.51 11.58
C GLU A 180 10.63 7.92 12.85
N MET A 181 9.62 8.57 13.40
CA MET A 181 8.86 8.08 14.54
C MET A 181 8.17 6.75 14.23
N SER A 182 7.52 6.65 13.08
CA SER A 182 6.82 5.43 12.62
C SER A 182 7.80 4.26 12.49
N GLN A 183 8.98 4.46 11.93
CA GLN A 183 10.02 3.41 11.85
C GLN A 183 10.49 2.96 13.22
N LYS A 184 10.74 3.90 14.14
CA LYS A 184 11.19 3.62 15.50
C LYS A 184 10.14 2.82 16.29
N TYR A 185 8.89 3.26 16.26
CA TYR A 185 7.80 2.58 16.98
C TYR A 185 7.38 1.28 16.29
N GLY A 186 7.35 1.23 14.96
CA GLY A 186 7.07 0.03 14.19
C GLY A 186 8.10 -1.09 14.45
N GLY A 187 9.37 -0.75 14.61
CA GLY A 187 10.40 -1.70 15.01
C GLY A 187 10.16 -2.29 16.41
N ARG A 188 9.77 -1.44 17.37
CA ARG A 188 9.41 -1.89 18.73
C ARG A 188 8.17 -2.78 18.74
N GLN A 189 7.16 -2.44 17.96
CA GLN A 189 5.94 -3.23 17.82
C GLN A 189 6.24 -4.61 17.25
N ARG A 190 7.02 -4.71 16.17
CA ARG A 190 7.44 -5.99 15.57
C ARG A 190 8.20 -6.86 16.58
N ALA A 191 9.13 -6.28 17.34
CA ALA A 191 9.85 -7.00 18.37
C ALA A 191 8.94 -7.49 19.51
N SER A 192 7.90 -6.74 19.86
CA SER A 192 6.91 -7.15 20.87
C SER A 192 6.01 -8.27 20.36
N VAL A 193 5.53 -8.17 19.11
CA VAL A 193 4.74 -9.24 18.46
C VAL A 193 5.57 -10.53 18.36
N SER A 194 6.83 -10.43 17.94
CA SER A 194 7.74 -11.59 17.87
C SER A 194 7.93 -12.26 19.23
N ARG A 195 8.05 -11.49 20.32
CA ARG A 195 8.13 -12.03 21.68
C ARG A 195 6.87 -12.76 22.10
N VAL A 196 5.68 -12.20 21.78
CA VAL A 196 4.39 -12.84 22.08
C VAL A 196 4.28 -14.17 21.30
N ILE A 197 4.59 -14.17 20.01
CA ILE A 197 4.57 -15.39 19.19
C ILE A 197 5.54 -16.45 19.77
N SER A 198 6.77 -16.06 20.14
CA SER A 198 7.73 -16.98 20.73
C SER A 198 7.19 -17.61 22.02
N ARG A 199 6.55 -16.82 22.89
CA ARG A 199 5.94 -17.34 24.12
C ARG A 199 4.74 -18.26 23.86
N ILE A 200 3.92 -17.96 22.86
CA ILE A 200 2.82 -18.85 22.44
C ILE A 200 3.38 -20.18 21.95
N VAL A 201 4.41 -20.16 21.13
CA VAL A 201 5.07 -21.40 20.61
C VAL A 201 5.69 -22.21 21.76
N GLU A 202 6.35 -21.52 22.71
CA GLU A 202 6.91 -22.14 23.91
C GLU A 202 5.82 -22.79 24.76
N TYR A 203 4.70 -22.11 24.97
CA TYR A 203 3.53 -22.64 25.70
C TYR A 203 2.93 -23.87 25.00
N ILE A 204 2.72 -23.81 23.69
CA ILE A 204 2.20 -24.95 22.90
C ILE A 204 3.14 -26.15 22.98
N ASN A 205 4.45 -25.93 22.88
CA ASN A 205 5.45 -27.00 23.01
C ASN A 205 5.49 -27.54 24.46
N GLY A 206 5.32 -26.67 25.46
CA GLY A 206 5.23 -27.08 26.87
C GLY A 206 4.03 -27.97 27.16
N ILE A 207 2.85 -27.66 26.60
CA ILE A 207 1.64 -28.49 26.75
C ILE A 207 1.89 -29.92 26.25
N ARG A 208 2.65 -30.07 25.18
CA ARG A 208 3.01 -31.39 24.64
C ARG A 208 3.83 -32.23 25.63
N THR A 209 4.60 -31.58 26.49
CA THR A 209 5.41 -32.22 27.52
C THR A 209 4.61 -32.54 28.79
N PHE A 210 3.62 -31.70 29.15
CA PHE A 210 2.78 -31.88 30.34
C PHE A 210 1.67 -32.93 30.15
N LYS A 211 1.13 -33.09 28.93
CA LYS A 211 0.05 -34.04 28.67
C LYS A 211 0.40 -35.50 28.98
N PRO A 212 1.61 -36.02 28.67
CA PRO A 212 1.96 -37.39 29.04
C PRO A 212 2.07 -37.63 30.55
N VAL A 213 2.52 -36.62 31.32
CA VAL A 213 2.72 -36.78 32.78
C VAL A 213 1.39 -36.86 33.53
N SER A 214 0.37 -36.13 33.08
CA SER A 214 -0.97 -36.18 33.67
C SER A 214 -1.67 -37.53 33.46
N TYR A 215 -1.47 -38.16 32.32
CA TYR A 215 -2.05 -39.50 32.00
C TYR A 215 -1.37 -40.62 32.76
N THR A 216 -0.06 -40.54 33.04
CA THR A 216 0.66 -41.54 33.82
C THR A 216 0.29 -41.48 35.30
N HIS A 217 0.05 -40.31 35.88
CA HIS A 217 -0.41 -40.17 37.26
C HIS A 217 -1.87 -40.65 37.46
N LEU A 218 -2.76 -40.41 36.53
CA LEU A 218 -4.14 -40.91 36.57
C LEU A 218 -4.19 -42.43 36.48
N ARG A 219 -3.37 -43.03 35.65
CA ARG A 219 -3.29 -44.49 35.49
C ARG A 219 -2.68 -45.21 36.71
N ALA A 220 -1.74 -44.55 37.42
CA ALA A 220 -1.19 -45.09 38.66
C ALA A 220 -2.24 -45.09 39.80
N HIS A 221 -3.12 -44.08 39.86
CA HIS A 221 -4.20 -44.00 40.84
C HIS A 221 -5.34 -45.02 40.59
N GLU A 222 -5.63 -45.34 39.31
CA GLU A 222 -6.65 -46.35 38.97
C GLU A 222 -6.18 -47.77 39.29
N THR A 223 -4.87 -48.06 39.19
CA THR A 223 -4.33 -49.40 39.52
C THR A 223 -4.26 -49.67 41.02
N ASP A 224 -4.14 -48.65 41.87
CA ASP A 224 -4.15 -48.77 43.35
C ASP A 224 -5.56 -48.97 43.94
N GLN A 225 -6.63 -48.70 43.20
CA GLN A 225 -8.02 -48.91 43.64
C GLN A 225 -8.57 -50.34 43.37
N TYR A 226 -7.82 -51.18 42.68
CA TYR A 226 -8.22 -52.59 42.38
C TYR A 226 -7.36 -53.65 43.08
N LEU A 227 -6.53 -53.26 44.03
CA LEU A 227 -5.81 -54.16 44.95
C LEU A 227 -6.34 -54.00 46.36
#